data_2259892fe225081728086f0006ee0e0c
#
_entry.id   2259892fe225081728086f0006ee0e0c
#
_cell.length_a   1.000
_cell.length_b   1.000
_cell.length_c   1.000
_cell.angle_alpha   90.00
_cell.angle_beta   90.00
_cell.angle_gamma   90.00
#
_symmetry.space_group_name_H-M   'P 1'
#
loop_
_entity.id
_entity.type
_entity.pdbx_description
1 polymer ?
#
loop_
_entity_poly.entity_id
_entity_poly.type
_entity_poly.pdbx_seq_one_letter_code
_entity_poly.pdbx_strand_id
1 'polypeptide(L)'
;MWNKFLHNPFHIVKDYELRKLLWQSGSGTAVCKKYLKFRDTAPEKLTFPETQVDEPIWLFWNTGLEQAPEIVKTCYQSIKKYAGRQVVLLTENNVKNYINMPDYLNEKLKSGVLPLAIYTDLMRVALLEHYGGTWMDATILLTDEIPQEILNSDFFGVSQFTR
;
A
#
# COMPACT_ATOMS: atom_id res chain seq x y z
N MET A 1 -16.56 9.33 -16.01
CA MET A 1 -15.18 8.93 -15.64
C MET A 1 -15.11 7.50 -15.04
N TRP A 2 -16.14 7.00 -14.40
CA TRP A 2 -16.25 5.60 -13.90
C TRP A 2 -16.22 4.54 -15.01
N ASN A 3 -16.73 4.85 -16.20
CA ASN A 3 -16.75 3.91 -17.33
C ASN A 3 -15.35 3.52 -17.87
N LYS A 4 -14.33 4.37 -17.69
CA LYS A 4 -12.95 4.04 -18.09
C LYS A 4 -12.26 3.09 -17.13
N PHE A 5 -12.60 3.15 -15.83
CA PHE A 5 -12.07 2.25 -14.82
C PHE A 5 -12.69 0.85 -14.90
N LEU A 6 -13.97 0.77 -15.24
CA LEU A 6 -14.65 -0.52 -15.46
C LEU A 6 -14.12 -1.26 -16.70
N HIS A 7 -13.56 -0.53 -17.68
CA HIS A 7 -12.99 -1.17 -18.87
C HIS A 7 -11.51 -1.61 -18.67
N ASN A 8 -10.78 -1.02 -17.74
CA ASN A 8 -9.34 -1.22 -17.65
C ASN A 8 -8.89 -2.43 -16.82
N PRO A 9 -9.47 -2.78 -15.67
CA PRO A 9 -9.10 -4.01 -14.98
C PRO A 9 -9.75 -5.27 -15.59
N PHE A 10 -10.81 -5.12 -16.38
CA PHE A 10 -11.58 -6.24 -16.93
C PHE A 10 -11.39 -6.47 -18.43
N HIS A 11 -10.60 -5.64 -19.12
CA HIS A 11 -10.32 -5.91 -20.54
C HIS A 11 -9.48 -7.17 -20.75
N ILE A 12 -8.78 -7.64 -19.70
CA ILE A 12 -8.06 -8.93 -19.68
C ILE A 12 -9.06 -10.09 -19.59
N VAL A 13 -10.24 -9.85 -19.05
CA VAL A 13 -11.29 -10.86 -18.95
C VAL A 13 -12.22 -10.69 -20.13
N LYS A 14 -11.95 -11.39 -21.20
CA LYS A 14 -12.76 -11.37 -22.44
C LYS A 14 -14.10 -12.11 -22.27
N ASP A 15 -14.26 -12.89 -21.22
CA ASP A 15 -15.42 -13.71 -20.96
C ASP A 15 -16.54 -12.92 -20.29
N TYR A 16 -17.67 -12.78 -20.99
CA TYR A 16 -18.83 -12.06 -20.51
C TYR A 16 -19.44 -12.69 -19.24
N GLU A 17 -19.48 -14.01 -19.15
CA GLU A 17 -20.03 -14.71 -17.98
C GLU A 17 -19.14 -14.48 -16.74
N LEU A 18 -17.85 -14.38 -16.92
CA LEU A 18 -16.93 -14.05 -15.84
C LEU A 18 -17.14 -12.64 -15.33
N ARG A 19 -17.34 -11.65 -16.22
CA ARG A 19 -17.66 -10.27 -15.84
C ARG A 19 -18.98 -10.18 -15.07
N LYS A 20 -19.99 -10.95 -15.51
CA LYS A 20 -21.31 -11.01 -14.87
C LYS A 20 -21.20 -11.62 -13.47
N LEU A 21 -20.42 -12.68 -13.30
CA LEU A 21 -20.14 -13.31 -12.00
C LEU A 21 -19.40 -12.35 -11.06
N LEU A 22 -18.39 -11.62 -11.55
CA LEU A 22 -17.67 -10.58 -10.82
C LEU A 22 -18.62 -9.50 -10.31
N TRP A 23 -19.52 -9.06 -11.17
CA TRP A 23 -20.50 -8.03 -10.85
C TRP A 23 -21.56 -8.51 -9.84
N GLN A 24 -22.04 -9.73 -9.98
CA GLN A 24 -23.11 -10.28 -9.16
C GLN A 24 -22.65 -10.79 -7.80
N SER A 25 -21.41 -11.27 -7.69
CA SER A 25 -20.92 -11.87 -6.43
C SER A 25 -20.48 -10.85 -5.39
N GLY A 26 -20.25 -9.57 -5.78
CA GLY A 26 -19.70 -8.55 -4.89
C GLY A 26 -18.32 -8.90 -4.31
N SER A 27 -17.80 -10.10 -4.60
CA SER A 27 -16.52 -10.58 -4.12
C SER A 27 -15.74 -11.27 -5.23
N GLY A 28 -14.45 -10.97 -5.33
CA GLY A 28 -13.55 -11.67 -6.25
C GLY A 28 -13.40 -13.17 -5.98
N THR A 29 -13.99 -13.69 -4.90
CA THR A 29 -13.78 -15.06 -4.41
C THR A 29 -14.33 -16.12 -5.38
N ALA A 30 -15.48 -15.90 -6.00
CA ALA A 30 -16.06 -16.84 -6.97
C ALA A 30 -15.21 -16.92 -8.25
N VAL A 31 -14.67 -15.78 -8.68
CA VAL A 31 -13.76 -15.68 -9.82
C VAL A 31 -12.44 -16.34 -9.51
N CYS A 32 -11.89 -16.08 -8.34
CA CYS A 32 -10.66 -16.72 -7.89
C CYS A 32 -10.80 -18.24 -7.89
N LYS A 33 -11.89 -18.79 -7.35
CA LYS A 33 -12.13 -20.23 -7.30
C LYS A 33 -12.31 -20.88 -8.69
N LYS A 34 -12.92 -20.16 -9.64
CA LYS A 34 -13.23 -20.72 -10.96
C LYS A 34 -12.08 -20.59 -11.97
N TYR A 35 -11.33 -19.49 -11.93
CA TYR A 35 -10.40 -19.14 -13.00
C TYR A 35 -8.96 -18.97 -12.56
N LEU A 36 -8.70 -18.68 -11.29
CA LEU A 36 -7.36 -18.74 -10.75
C LEU A 36 -7.15 -20.13 -10.15
N LYS A 37 -6.41 -20.98 -10.84
CA LYS A 37 -5.84 -22.18 -10.22
C LYS A 37 -4.87 -21.69 -9.15
N PHE A 38 -5.36 -21.55 -7.92
CA PHE A 38 -4.45 -21.41 -6.80
C PHE A 38 -3.55 -22.64 -6.81
N ARG A 39 -2.26 -22.43 -6.84
CA ARG A 39 -1.32 -23.54 -6.63
C ARG A 39 -1.66 -24.14 -5.26
N ASP A 40 -1.73 -25.47 -5.19
CA ASP A 40 -1.97 -26.22 -3.94
C ASP A 40 -0.86 -26.00 -2.90
N THR A 41 0.24 -25.36 -3.29
CA THR A 41 1.27 -24.87 -2.37
C THR A 41 0.80 -23.56 -1.78
N ALA A 42 0.59 -23.54 -0.48
CA ALA A 42 0.35 -22.30 0.25
C ALA A 42 1.41 -21.26 -0.16
N PRO A 43 1.01 -20.06 -0.61
CA PRO A 43 1.98 -19.04 -0.94
C PRO A 43 2.83 -18.76 0.30
N GLU A 44 4.11 -18.47 0.09
CA GLU A 44 4.97 -17.96 1.16
C GLU A 44 4.22 -16.84 1.87
N LYS A 45 4.18 -16.93 3.20
CA LYS A 45 3.46 -15.96 4.01
C LYS A 45 4.34 -14.73 4.23
N LEU A 46 3.69 -13.59 4.31
CA LEU A 46 4.27 -12.40 4.91
C LEU A 46 4.68 -12.73 6.36
N THR A 47 5.84 -12.27 6.77
CA THR A 47 6.28 -12.37 8.16
C THR A 47 6.68 -10.99 8.68
N PHE A 48 6.43 -10.79 9.97
CA PHE A 48 6.69 -9.53 10.62
C PHE A 48 7.70 -9.77 11.76
N PRO A 49 8.86 -9.10 11.74
CA PRO A 49 9.78 -9.11 12.86
C PRO A 49 9.15 -8.50 14.11
N GLU A 50 9.60 -8.93 15.28
CA GLU A 50 9.21 -8.29 16.54
C GLU A 50 9.79 -6.88 16.60
N THR A 51 8.98 -5.91 16.23
CA THR A 51 9.33 -4.48 16.29
C THR A 51 8.23 -3.75 17.03
N GLN A 52 8.62 -3.04 18.09
CA GLN A 52 7.67 -2.24 18.87
C GLN A 52 7.45 -0.90 18.18
N VAL A 53 6.31 -0.75 17.56
CA VAL A 53 5.80 0.53 17.05
C VAL A 53 4.34 0.65 17.49
N ASP A 54 3.93 1.85 17.84
CA ASP A 54 2.58 2.14 18.31
C ASP A 54 1.91 3.12 17.34
N GLU A 55 1.06 2.58 16.48
CA GLU A 55 0.28 3.32 15.47
C GLU A 55 1.07 4.42 14.75
N PRO A 56 2.21 4.10 14.12
CA PRO A 56 3.09 5.11 13.57
C PRO A 56 2.55 5.74 12.28
N ILE A 57 3.13 6.86 11.89
CA ILE A 57 3.00 7.38 10.53
C ILE A 57 4.04 6.69 9.66
N TRP A 58 3.57 5.86 8.73
CA TRP A 58 4.41 5.15 7.77
C TRP A 58 4.65 6.01 6.53
N LEU A 59 5.91 6.12 6.11
CA LEU A 59 6.32 6.68 4.82
C LEU A 59 7.24 5.68 4.13
N PHE A 60 7.30 5.76 2.82
CA PHE A 60 8.26 5.00 2.04
C PHE A 60 9.00 5.90 1.05
N TRP A 61 10.33 5.81 1.07
CA TRP A 61 11.18 6.38 0.04
C TRP A 61 12.40 5.47 -0.17
N ASN A 62 12.44 4.80 -1.32
CA ASN A 62 13.34 3.65 -1.57
C ASN A 62 14.79 3.93 -1.21
N THR A 63 15.36 5.05 -1.67
CA THR A 63 16.78 5.40 -1.51
C THR A 63 17.10 6.12 -0.21
N GLY A 64 16.10 6.36 0.66
CA GLY A 64 16.27 7.18 1.87
C GLY A 64 16.36 8.67 1.60
N LEU A 65 16.40 9.47 2.68
CA LEU A 65 16.35 10.93 2.59
C LEU A 65 17.60 11.56 1.96
N GLU A 66 18.77 10.95 2.14
CA GLU A 66 20.01 11.53 1.63
C GLU A 66 19.98 11.74 0.12
N GLN A 67 19.42 10.77 -0.59
CA GLN A 67 19.28 10.80 -2.05
C GLN A 67 17.91 11.29 -2.53
N ALA A 68 17.04 11.69 -1.61
CA ALA A 68 15.72 12.16 -1.95
C ALA A 68 15.75 13.58 -2.54
N PRO A 69 14.84 13.91 -3.48
CA PRO A 69 14.64 15.29 -3.92
C PRO A 69 14.28 16.21 -2.76
N GLU A 70 14.59 17.50 -2.87
CA GLU A 70 14.31 18.50 -1.82
C GLU A 70 12.84 18.58 -1.44
N ILE A 71 11.93 18.38 -2.39
CA ILE A 71 10.49 18.33 -2.10
C ILE A 71 10.14 17.21 -1.10
N VAL A 72 10.74 16.03 -1.25
CA VAL A 72 10.51 14.90 -0.35
C VAL A 72 11.11 15.17 1.03
N LYS A 73 12.29 15.76 1.09
CA LYS A 73 12.93 16.15 2.36
C LYS A 73 12.08 17.19 3.10
N THR A 74 11.56 18.19 2.38
CA THR A 74 10.68 19.21 2.94
C THR A 74 9.37 18.61 3.46
N CYS A 75 8.74 17.73 2.70
CA CYS A 75 7.54 17.03 3.12
C CYS A 75 7.80 16.16 4.35
N TYR A 76 8.90 15.40 4.36
CA TYR A 76 9.27 14.60 5.53
C TYR A 76 9.47 15.45 6.80
N GLN A 77 10.14 16.59 6.69
CA GLN A 77 10.31 17.50 7.83
C GLN A 77 8.97 18.06 8.32
N SER A 78 8.06 18.40 7.41
CA SER A 78 6.72 18.85 7.77
C SER A 78 5.92 17.76 8.50
N ILE A 79 5.99 16.52 8.00
CA ILE A 79 5.35 15.37 8.63
C ILE A 79 5.93 15.14 10.03
N LYS A 80 7.26 15.13 10.17
CA LYS A 80 7.89 15.01 11.51
C LYS A 80 7.46 16.09 12.49
N LYS A 81 7.23 17.30 12.00
CA LYS A 81 6.82 18.44 12.84
C LYS A 81 5.37 18.32 13.31
N TYR A 82 4.48 17.87 12.43
CA TYR A 82 3.04 17.99 12.62
C TYR A 82 2.29 16.65 12.80
N ALA A 83 2.99 15.52 12.69
CA ALA A 83 2.36 14.20 12.74
C ALA A 83 1.75 13.84 14.11
N GLY A 84 2.30 14.39 15.21
CA GLY A 84 1.85 14.07 16.58
C GLY A 84 2.11 12.62 17.02
N ARG A 85 2.70 11.79 16.16
CA ARG A 85 3.00 10.38 16.38
C ARG A 85 4.41 10.03 15.88
N GLN A 86 4.88 8.83 16.21
CA GLN A 86 6.15 8.30 15.68
C GLN A 86 6.10 8.25 14.15
N VAL A 87 7.13 8.78 13.49
CA VAL A 87 7.26 8.75 12.02
C VAL A 87 8.30 7.72 11.65
N VAL A 88 7.91 6.73 10.86
CA VAL A 88 8.78 5.66 10.35
C VAL A 88 8.96 5.84 8.85
N LEU A 89 10.16 6.24 8.44
CA LEU A 89 10.52 6.25 7.02
C LEU A 89 11.10 4.89 6.64
N LEU A 90 10.34 4.16 5.84
CA LEU A 90 10.77 2.91 5.24
C LEU A 90 11.65 3.19 4.02
N THR A 91 12.71 2.41 3.92
CA THR A 91 13.67 2.43 2.82
C THR A 91 13.98 1.00 2.40
N GLU A 92 14.65 0.81 1.28
CA GLU A 92 15.15 -0.50 0.87
C GLU A 92 16.02 -1.17 1.95
N ASN A 93 16.76 -0.35 2.71
CA ASN A 93 17.72 -0.84 3.72
C ASN A 93 17.07 -1.27 5.04
N ASN A 94 15.92 -0.66 5.42
CA ASN A 94 15.33 -0.89 6.73
C ASN A 94 13.95 -1.58 6.70
N VAL A 95 13.34 -1.73 5.53
CA VAL A 95 11.99 -2.32 5.41
C VAL A 95 11.90 -3.71 6.02
N LYS A 96 12.98 -4.49 5.96
CA LYS A 96 13.06 -5.84 6.54
C LYS A 96 12.98 -5.87 8.07
N ASN A 97 13.18 -4.72 8.73
CA ASN A 97 13.01 -4.63 10.18
C ASN A 97 11.52 -4.62 10.57
N TYR A 98 10.63 -4.42 9.63
CA TYR A 98 9.19 -4.30 9.85
C TYR A 98 8.39 -5.37 9.12
N ILE A 99 8.80 -5.75 7.91
CA ILE A 99 8.09 -6.72 7.09
C ILE A 99 9.05 -7.50 6.18
N ASN A 100 8.86 -8.81 6.12
CA ASN A 100 9.50 -9.66 5.12
C ASN A 100 8.47 -10.03 4.06
N MET A 101 8.62 -9.42 2.89
CA MET A 101 7.80 -9.77 1.73
C MET A 101 8.22 -11.12 1.17
N PRO A 102 7.29 -11.95 0.67
CA PRO A 102 7.58 -13.23 0.05
C PRO A 102 8.62 -13.14 -1.07
N ASP A 103 9.49 -14.14 -1.16
CA ASP A 103 10.60 -14.13 -2.13
C ASP A 103 10.11 -14.00 -3.57
N TYR A 104 9.00 -14.62 -3.93
CA TYR A 104 8.43 -14.50 -5.27
C TYR A 104 8.02 -13.06 -5.64
N LEU A 105 7.62 -12.22 -4.66
CA LEU A 105 7.32 -10.80 -4.89
C LEU A 105 8.62 -10.00 -5.04
N ASN A 106 9.64 -10.32 -4.24
CA ASN A 106 10.96 -9.72 -4.33
C ASN A 106 11.61 -10.01 -5.69
N GLU A 107 11.49 -11.24 -6.20
CA GLU A 107 11.97 -11.63 -7.51
C GLU A 107 11.24 -10.91 -8.65
N LYS A 108 9.92 -10.79 -8.56
CA LYS A 108 9.12 -10.04 -9.55
C LYS A 108 9.45 -8.55 -9.55
N LEU A 109 9.72 -7.97 -8.38
CA LEU A 109 10.18 -6.58 -8.28
C LEU A 109 11.55 -6.43 -8.95
N LYS A 110 12.52 -7.30 -8.62
CA LYS A 110 13.87 -7.28 -9.18
C LYS A 110 13.87 -7.49 -10.71
N SER A 111 13.01 -8.34 -11.21
CA SER A 111 12.88 -8.60 -12.66
C SER A 111 12.10 -7.51 -13.42
N GLY A 112 11.55 -6.51 -12.72
CA GLY A 112 10.74 -5.45 -13.32
C GLY A 112 9.33 -5.89 -13.74
N VAL A 113 8.93 -7.12 -13.45
CA VAL A 113 7.56 -7.61 -13.72
C VAL A 113 6.55 -6.97 -12.78
N LEU A 114 6.95 -6.74 -11.52
CA LEU A 114 6.13 -6.04 -10.53
C LEU A 114 6.65 -4.60 -10.38
N PRO A 115 5.87 -3.59 -10.75
CA PRO A 115 6.25 -2.19 -10.51
C PRO A 115 6.41 -1.89 -9.02
N LEU A 116 7.38 -1.05 -8.66
CA LEU A 116 7.63 -0.63 -7.28
C LEU A 116 6.38 -0.06 -6.61
N ALA A 117 5.57 0.71 -7.33
CA ALA A 117 4.32 1.28 -6.80
C ALA A 117 3.36 0.18 -6.30
N ILE A 118 3.16 -0.89 -7.10
CA ILE A 118 2.29 -2.01 -6.70
C ILE A 118 2.89 -2.79 -5.54
N TYR A 119 4.22 -2.98 -5.53
CA TYR A 119 4.91 -3.61 -4.41
C TYR A 119 4.72 -2.81 -3.12
N THR A 120 4.84 -1.47 -3.21
CA THR A 120 4.62 -0.56 -2.07
C THR A 120 3.17 -0.57 -1.60
N ASP A 121 2.19 -0.70 -2.51
CA ASP A 121 0.77 -0.82 -2.14
C ASP A 121 0.50 -2.11 -1.35
N LEU A 122 1.09 -3.23 -1.74
CA LEU A 122 0.99 -4.49 -1.00
C LEU A 122 1.63 -4.37 0.40
N MET A 123 2.81 -3.75 0.47
CA MET A 123 3.52 -3.51 1.72
C MET A 123 2.72 -2.59 2.65
N ARG A 124 2.15 -1.50 2.14
CA ARG A 124 1.29 -0.57 2.87
C ARG A 124 0.12 -1.28 3.55
N VAL A 125 -0.63 -2.06 2.79
CA VAL A 125 -1.78 -2.79 3.32
C VAL A 125 -1.36 -3.76 4.42
N ALA A 126 -0.26 -4.49 4.22
CA ALA A 126 0.23 -5.46 5.18
C ALA A 126 0.74 -4.81 6.48
N LEU A 127 1.44 -3.67 6.39
CA LEU A 127 1.92 -2.93 7.57
C LEU A 127 0.77 -2.32 8.36
N LEU A 128 -0.21 -1.73 7.69
CA LEU A 128 -1.39 -1.15 8.33
C LEU A 128 -2.25 -2.22 9.01
N GLU A 129 -2.40 -3.39 8.38
CA GLU A 129 -3.15 -4.51 8.97
C GLU A 129 -2.46 -5.07 10.22
N HIS A 130 -1.12 -5.15 10.21
CA HIS A 130 -0.38 -5.78 11.30
C HIS A 130 -0.06 -4.82 12.45
N TYR A 131 0.39 -3.60 12.16
CA TYR A 131 0.84 -2.62 13.17
C TYR A 131 -0.13 -1.46 13.37
N GLY A 132 -1.14 -1.33 12.52
CA GLY A 132 -1.98 -0.12 12.50
C GLY A 132 -1.24 1.13 12.03
N GLY A 133 -1.73 2.29 12.50
CA GLY A 133 -1.16 3.59 12.19
C GLY A 133 -1.71 4.19 10.90
N THR A 134 -0.96 5.13 10.34
CA THR A 134 -1.38 5.89 9.16
C THR A 134 -0.31 5.84 8.08
N TRP A 135 -0.69 5.54 6.85
CA TRP A 135 0.22 5.67 5.72
C TRP A 135 0.12 7.06 5.10
N MET A 136 1.27 7.69 4.88
CA MET A 136 1.38 8.93 4.13
C MET A 136 2.37 8.78 2.99
N ASP A 137 2.01 9.32 1.81
CA ASP A 137 2.96 9.40 0.73
C ASP A 137 4.05 10.43 1.07
N ALA A 138 5.30 10.13 0.73
CA ALA A 138 6.45 10.96 1.06
C ALA A 138 6.46 12.36 0.41
N THR A 139 5.49 12.65 -0.45
CA THR A 139 5.27 13.94 -1.10
C THR A 139 4.13 14.76 -0.49
N ILE A 140 3.53 14.29 0.61
CA ILE A 140 2.52 15.05 1.35
C ILE A 140 3.21 16.11 2.20
N LEU A 141 2.81 17.36 2.02
CA LEU A 141 3.23 18.48 2.86
C LEU A 141 2.15 18.75 3.92
N LEU A 142 2.49 18.55 5.17
CA LEU A 142 1.64 19.00 6.28
C LEU A 142 1.94 20.46 6.59
N THR A 143 0.89 21.25 6.68
CA THR A 143 0.97 22.68 7.04
C THR A 143 0.55 22.95 8.47
N ASP A 144 -0.11 21.96 9.10
CA ASP A 144 -0.61 22.01 10.48
C ASP A 144 -0.72 20.59 11.04
N GLU A 145 -1.07 20.48 12.33
CA GLU A 145 -1.29 19.20 13.01
C GLU A 145 -2.43 18.39 12.37
N ILE A 146 -2.25 17.07 12.36
CA ILE A 146 -3.29 16.18 11.86
C ILE A 146 -4.43 16.16 12.89
N PRO A 147 -5.68 16.44 12.48
CA PRO A 147 -6.83 16.36 13.37
C PRO A 147 -6.94 14.99 14.06
N GLN A 148 -7.20 14.99 15.35
CA GLN A 148 -7.30 13.75 16.14
C GLN A 148 -8.42 12.83 15.64
N GLU A 149 -9.48 13.40 15.06
CA GLU A 149 -10.57 12.65 14.44
C GLU A 149 -10.09 11.80 13.26
N ILE A 150 -9.08 12.28 12.52
CA ILE A 150 -8.45 11.54 11.43
C ILE A 150 -7.55 10.42 11.98
N LEU A 151 -6.72 10.77 12.98
CA LEU A 151 -5.79 9.82 13.59
C LEU A 151 -6.49 8.66 14.32
N ASN A 152 -7.69 8.93 14.86
CA ASN A 152 -8.46 7.96 15.63
C ASN A 152 -9.59 7.29 14.82
N SER A 153 -9.69 7.57 13.52
CA SER A 153 -10.70 6.94 12.67
C SER A 153 -10.26 5.52 12.27
N ASP A 154 -11.22 4.58 12.26
CA ASP A 154 -10.97 3.21 11.77
C ASP A 154 -10.53 3.18 10.31
N PHE A 155 -10.96 4.16 9.54
CA PHE A 155 -10.58 4.32 8.13
C PHE A 155 -10.63 5.79 7.72
N PHE A 156 -9.56 6.25 7.10
CA PHE A 156 -9.50 7.56 6.46
C PHE A 156 -8.86 7.44 5.08
N GLY A 157 -9.47 8.08 4.11
CA GLY A 157 -8.95 8.15 2.74
C GLY A 157 -9.25 9.50 2.11
N VAL A 158 -8.27 10.10 1.46
CA VAL A 158 -8.46 11.33 0.71
C VAL A 158 -9.16 11.03 -0.60
N SER A 159 -10.34 11.62 -0.81
CA SER A 159 -11.05 11.53 -2.10
C SER A 159 -10.91 12.83 -2.88
N GLN A 160 -10.56 12.73 -4.16
CA GLN A 160 -10.64 13.87 -5.06
C GLN A 160 -12.06 13.97 -5.62
N PHE A 161 -12.80 14.97 -5.16
CA PHE A 161 -14.03 15.38 -5.84
C PHE A 161 -13.63 16.30 -7.00
N THR A 162 -13.61 15.78 -8.21
CA THR A 162 -13.64 16.64 -9.39
C THR A 162 -15.04 17.24 -9.51
N ARG A 163 -15.13 18.55 -9.32
CA ARG A 163 -16.33 19.35 -9.66
C ARG A 163 -16.47 19.44 -11.16
#